data_0575383ca37b7c702c510bf3d8c78bd7
#
_entry.id   0575383ca37b7c702c510bf3d8c78bd7
#
_cell.length_a   1.000
_cell.length_b   1.000
_cell.length_c   1.000
_cell.angle_alpha   90.00
_cell.angle_beta   90.00
_cell.angle_gamma   90.00
#
_symmetry.space_group_name_H-M   'P 1'
#
loop_
_entity.id
_entity.type
_entity.pdbx_description
1 polymer ?
#
loop_
_entity_poly.entity_id
_entity_poly.type
_entity_poly.pdbx_seq_one_letter_code
_entity_poly.pdbx_strand_id
1 'polypeptide(L)'
;MQDQAQILGEVIRRARTHLGWTQEQLADESGIEERTIIKIEKGETNPKFSTIYPLIRVLKIDARVIFNHEQAEAAPTLYQLFEVLKDCSESEAQSIMNMALIFLASSRGENGYTLSRE
;
A
#
# COMPACT_ATOMS: atom_id res chain seq x y z
N MET A 1 -6.54 18.25 7.78
CA MET A 1 -5.62 17.27 7.18
C MET A 1 -5.17 16.28 8.23
N GLN A 2 -5.23 15.02 7.91
CA GLN A 2 -4.76 13.98 8.83
C GLN A 2 -3.25 13.91 8.78
N ASP A 3 -2.63 13.70 9.93
CA ASP A 3 -1.20 13.46 9.91
C ASP A 3 -0.92 11.99 9.56
N GLN A 4 0.35 11.69 9.37
CA GLN A 4 0.73 10.36 8.88
C GLN A 4 0.43 9.26 9.89
N ALA A 5 0.53 9.56 11.18
CA ALA A 5 0.23 8.57 12.21
C ALA A 5 -1.25 8.21 12.18
N GLN A 6 -2.11 9.19 11.94
CA GLN A 6 -3.55 8.95 11.86
C GLN A 6 -3.89 8.14 10.61
N ILE A 7 -3.26 8.45 9.49
CA ILE A 7 -3.48 7.71 8.25
C ILE A 7 -3.07 6.26 8.43
N LEU A 8 -1.89 6.04 8.99
CA LEU A 8 -1.41 4.68 9.24
C LEU A 8 -2.35 3.91 10.14
N GLY A 9 -2.76 4.53 11.25
CA GLY A 9 -3.65 3.88 12.20
C GLY A 9 -4.96 3.47 11.58
N GLU A 10 -5.50 4.34 10.73
CA GLU A 10 -6.76 4.07 10.07
C GLU A 10 -6.65 2.92 9.07
N VAL A 11 -5.54 2.89 8.31
CA VAL A 11 -5.31 1.82 7.35
C VAL A 11 -5.17 0.49 8.07
N ILE A 12 -4.42 0.46 9.17
CA ILE A 12 -4.25 -0.77 9.95
C ILE A 12 -5.58 -1.25 10.49
N ARG A 13 -6.36 -0.35 11.09
CA ARG A 13 -7.64 -0.72 11.68
C ARG A 13 -8.60 -1.25 10.63
N ARG A 14 -8.67 -0.59 9.49
CA ARG A 14 -9.58 -1.03 8.43
C ARG A 14 -9.21 -2.41 7.90
N ALA A 15 -7.91 -2.63 7.67
CA ALA A 15 -7.46 -3.93 7.19
C ALA A 15 -7.77 -5.01 8.21
N ARG A 16 -7.55 -4.72 9.48
CA ARG A 16 -7.82 -5.68 10.55
C ARG A 16 -9.30 -6.03 10.62
N THR A 17 -10.16 -5.00 10.62
CA THR A 17 -11.60 -5.25 10.74
C THR A 17 -12.14 -5.92 9.49
N HIS A 18 -11.55 -5.64 8.34
CA HIS A 18 -11.96 -6.31 7.11
C HIS A 18 -11.71 -7.81 7.19
N LEU A 19 -10.65 -8.22 7.87
CA LEU A 19 -10.37 -9.64 8.09
C LEU A 19 -11.20 -10.24 9.21
N GLY A 20 -11.96 -9.43 9.93
CA GLY A 20 -12.74 -9.90 11.06
C GLY A 20 -11.91 -10.16 12.29
N TRP A 21 -10.71 -9.59 12.38
CA TRP A 21 -9.80 -9.83 13.49
C TRP A 21 -10.00 -8.82 14.61
N THR A 22 -9.81 -9.29 15.84
CA THR A 22 -9.67 -8.40 16.98
C THR A 22 -8.25 -7.87 17.04
N GLN A 23 -8.03 -6.85 17.87
CA GLN A 23 -6.68 -6.35 18.09
C GLN A 23 -5.78 -7.42 18.68
N GLU A 24 -6.35 -8.27 19.53
CA GLU A 24 -5.61 -9.37 20.11
C GLU A 24 -5.19 -10.38 19.05
N GLN A 25 -6.08 -10.69 18.12
CA GLN A 25 -5.75 -11.60 17.03
C GLN A 25 -4.65 -11.04 16.15
N LEU A 26 -4.72 -9.76 15.86
CA LEU A 26 -3.64 -9.13 15.09
C LEU A 26 -2.33 -9.19 15.84
N ALA A 27 -2.36 -9.00 17.16
CA ALA A 27 -1.16 -9.11 17.95
C ALA A 27 -0.56 -10.52 17.85
N ASP A 28 -1.41 -11.52 17.93
CA ASP A 28 -0.96 -12.91 17.83
C ASP A 28 -0.35 -13.20 16.47
N GLU A 29 -0.97 -12.73 15.41
CA GLU A 29 -0.51 -13.03 14.07
C GLU A 29 0.75 -12.26 13.69
N SER A 30 0.90 -11.05 14.21
CA SER A 30 2.01 -10.18 13.82
C SER A 30 3.21 -10.28 14.77
N GLY A 31 2.97 -10.74 15.99
CA GLY A 31 4.02 -10.71 17.02
C GLY A 31 4.21 -9.35 17.64
N ILE A 32 3.33 -8.39 17.34
CA ILE A 32 3.38 -7.05 17.91
C ILE A 32 2.44 -7.01 19.11
N GLU A 33 2.88 -6.37 20.20
CA GLU A 33 2.06 -6.30 21.41
C GLU A 33 0.75 -5.58 21.15
N GLU A 34 -0.30 -6.09 21.78
CA GLU A 34 -1.64 -5.53 21.56
C GLU A 34 -1.69 -4.05 21.91
N ARG A 35 -1.07 -3.63 23.00
CA ARG A 35 -1.11 -2.23 23.40
C ARG A 35 -0.43 -1.34 22.37
N THR A 36 0.57 -1.86 21.68
CA THR A 36 1.21 -1.12 20.61
C THR A 36 0.27 -0.94 19.43
N ILE A 37 -0.47 -2.01 19.09
CA ILE A 37 -1.46 -1.95 18.03
C ILE A 37 -2.54 -0.93 18.37
N ILE A 38 -3.00 -0.92 19.62
CA ILE A 38 -4.00 0.03 20.05
C ILE A 38 -3.52 1.46 19.84
N LYS A 39 -2.28 1.75 20.22
CA LYS A 39 -1.72 3.09 20.05
C LYS A 39 -1.59 3.46 18.58
N ILE A 40 -1.18 2.51 17.75
CA ILE A 40 -1.05 2.77 16.32
C ILE A 40 -2.41 3.10 15.73
N GLU A 41 -3.44 2.33 16.07
CA GLU A 41 -4.76 2.54 15.50
C GLU A 41 -5.38 3.85 15.95
N LYS A 42 -4.96 4.35 17.10
CA LYS A 42 -5.43 5.66 17.58
C LYS A 42 -4.64 6.83 17.02
N GLY A 43 -3.57 6.53 16.28
CA GLY A 43 -2.72 7.60 15.74
C GLY A 43 -1.87 8.26 16.79
N GLU A 44 -1.58 7.58 17.89
CA GLU A 44 -0.87 8.16 19.01
C GLU A 44 0.63 7.93 18.99
N THR A 45 1.13 7.24 17.98
CA THR A 45 2.54 6.91 17.93
C THR A 45 3.03 6.85 16.50
N ASN A 46 4.32 7.10 16.34
CA ASN A 46 5.01 6.89 15.06
C ASN A 46 5.86 5.65 15.20
N PRO A 47 5.34 4.50 14.82
CA PRO A 47 6.07 3.24 15.04
C PRO A 47 7.28 3.13 14.14
N LYS A 48 8.27 2.39 14.62
CA LYS A 48 9.44 2.09 13.83
C LYS A 48 9.08 1.15 12.70
N PHE A 49 9.92 1.13 11.68
CA PHE A 49 9.71 0.23 10.56
C PHE A 49 9.61 -1.24 11.03
N SER A 50 10.43 -1.63 12.01
CA SER A 50 10.40 -2.98 12.51
C SER A 50 9.08 -3.36 13.17
N THR A 51 8.31 -2.36 13.59
CA THR A 51 6.97 -2.60 14.14
C THR A 51 5.92 -2.60 13.04
N ILE A 52 6.05 -1.70 12.07
CA ILE A 52 5.07 -1.58 10.98
C ILE A 52 5.12 -2.77 10.04
N TYR A 53 6.32 -3.22 9.71
CA TYR A 53 6.52 -4.23 8.69
C TYR A 53 5.75 -5.53 8.97
N PRO A 54 5.81 -6.11 10.18
CA PRO A 54 5.03 -7.31 10.46
C PRO A 54 3.53 -7.09 10.32
N LEU A 55 3.04 -5.91 10.69
CA LEU A 55 1.62 -5.61 10.57
C LEU A 55 1.20 -5.54 9.11
N ILE A 56 1.96 -4.82 8.31
CA ILE A 56 1.66 -4.71 6.89
C ILE A 56 1.67 -6.09 6.25
N ARG A 57 2.59 -6.92 6.67
CA ARG A 57 2.78 -8.23 6.08
C ARG A 57 1.61 -9.17 6.37
N VAL A 58 1.21 -9.28 7.64
CA VAL A 58 0.12 -10.20 7.99
C VAL A 58 -1.23 -9.69 7.52
N LEU A 59 -1.40 -8.37 7.43
CA LEU A 59 -2.63 -7.78 6.93
C LEU A 59 -2.66 -7.70 5.41
N LYS A 60 -1.53 -7.97 4.76
CA LYS A 60 -1.38 -7.92 3.30
C LYS A 60 -1.75 -6.57 2.75
N ILE A 61 -1.33 -5.53 3.45
CA ILE A 61 -1.59 -4.16 3.03
C ILE A 61 -0.58 -3.77 1.96
N ASP A 62 -1.07 -3.09 0.93
CA ASP A 62 -0.18 -2.46 -0.02
C ASP A 62 0.36 -1.18 0.61
N ALA A 63 1.66 -1.14 0.84
CA ALA A 63 2.28 -0.01 1.51
C ALA A 63 2.02 1.32 0.78
N ARG A 64 1.76 1.26 -0.51
CA ARG A 64 1.48 2.48 -1.26
C ARG A 64 0.18 3.14 -0.84
N VAL A 65 -0.75 2.37 -0.29
CA VAL A 65 -1.97 2.95 0.24
C VAL A 65 -1.66 3.91 1.38
N ILE A 66 -0.65 3.59 2.16
CA ILE A 66 -0.25 4.43 3.30
C ILE A 66 0.54 5.65 2.83
N PHE A 67 1.53 5.42 1.98
CA PHE A 67 2.48 6.48 1.64
C PHE A 67 2.00 7.39 0.52
N ASN A 68 1.03 6.95 -0.26
CA ASN A 68 0.52 7.73 -1.38
C ASN A 68 -0.92 8.16 -1.17
N HIS A 69 -1.33 8.28 0.10
CA HIS A 69 -2.71 8.63 0.40
C HIS A 69 -3.14 9.94 -0.28
N GLU A 70 -2.29 10.94 -0.21
CA GLU A 70 -2.60 12.23 -0.83
C GLU A 70 -2.64 12.13 -2.34
N GLN A 71 -1.80 11.30 -2.92
CA GLN A 71 -1.82 11.09 -4.36
C GLN A 71 -3.08 10.38 -4.82
N ALA A 72 -3.59 9.48 -4.00
CA ALA A 72 -4.83 8.79 -4.34
C ALA A 72 -5.97 9.79 -4.48
N GLU A 73 -5.99 10.83 -3.65
CA GLU A 73 -7.01 11.87 -3.74
C GLU A 73 -6.78 12.80 -4.91
N ALA A 74 -5.53 13.09 -5.23
CA ALA A 74 -5.18 14.00 -6.30
C ALA A 74 -5.25 13.35 -7.68
N ALA A 75 -5.09 12.05 -7.76
CA ALA A 75 -5.06 11.33 -9.02
C ALA A 75 -5.89 10.04 -8.93
N PRO A 76 -7.22 10.18 -8.84
CA PRO A 76 -8.07 9.00 -8.61
C PRO A 76 -7.99 7.94 -9.70
N THR A 77 -7.80 8.36 -10.97
CA THR A 77 -7.71 7.39 -12.04
C THR A 77 -6.47 6.53 -11.93
N LEU A 78 -5.35 7.14 -11.57
CA LEU A 78 -4.12 6.40 -11.36
C LEU A 78 -4.27 5.41 -10.22
N TYR A 79 -4.91 5.83 -9.16
CA TYR A 79 -5.14 4.96 -8.02
C TYR A 79 -6.05 3.79 -8.39
N GLN A 80 -7.10 4.05 -9.17
CA GLN A 80 -7.98 3.00 -9.65
C GLN A 80 -7.24 2.01 -10.54
N LEU A 81 -6.36 2.52 -11.40
CA LEU A 81 -5.56 1.66 -12.26
C LEU A 81 -4.71 0.71 -11.42
N PHE A 82 -4.09 1.24 -10.38
CA PHE A 82 -3.31 0.42 -9.49
C PHE A 82 -4.16 -0.66 -8.82
N GLU A 83 -5.37 -0.32 -8.40
CA GLU A 83 -6.27 -1.29 -7.78
C GLU A 83 -6.62 -2.42 -8.75
N VAL A 84 -6.81 -2.09 -10.02
CA VAL A 84 -7.10 -3.09 -11.02
C VAL A 84 -5.92 -4.04 -11.22
N LEU A 85 -4.71 -3.50 -11.15
CA LEU A 85 -3.52 -4.27 -11.51
C LEU A 85 -2.94 -5.09 -10.36
N LYS A 86 -3.33 -4.80 -9.14
CA LYS A 86 -2.66 -5.41 -7.99
C LYS A 86 -2.83 -6.93 -7.90
N ASP A 87 -3.88 -7.46 -8.52
CA ASP A 87 -4.16 -8.89 -8.49
C ASP A 87 -3.68 -9.61 -9.75
N CYS A 88 -2.99 -8.91 -10.62
CA CYS A 88 -2.47 -9.52 -11.83
C CYS A 88 -1.32 -10.48 -11.53
N SER A 89 -1.19 -11.50 -12.35
CA SER A 89 -0.02 -12.36 -12.27
C SER A 89 1.20 -11.59 -12.75
N GLU A 90 2.37 -12.12 -12.42
CA GLU A 90 3.61 -11.48 -12.86
C GLU A 90 3.67 -11.40 -14.38
N SER A 91 3.22 -12.44 -15.07
CA SER A 91 3.20 -12.46 -16.52
C SER A 91 2.29 -11.38 -17.09
N GLU A 92 1.09 -11.28 -16.52
CA GLU A 92 0.14 -10.26 -16.94
C GLU A 92 0.68 -8.85 -16.68
N ALA A 93 1.27 -8.66 -15.50
CA ALA A 93 1.81 -7.36 -15.13
C ALA A 93 2.92 -6.95 -16.09
N GLN A 94 3.76 -7.90 -16.48
CA GLN A 94 4.85 -7.60 -17.40
C GLN A 94 4.33 -7.17 -18.77
N SER A 95 3.32 -7.86 -19.27
CA SER A 95 2.72 -7.50 -20.56
C SER A 95 2.09 -6.12 -20.50
N ILE A 96 1.39 -5.83 -19.41
CA ILE A 96 0.75 -4.53 -19.24
C ILE A 96 1.80 -3.43 -19.15
N MET A 97 2.90 -3.69 -18.43
CA MET A 97 3.99 -2.73 -18.32
C MET A 97 4.57 -2.41 -19.68
N ASN A 98 4.80 -3.43 -20.52
CA ASN A 98 5.34 -3.21 -21.84
C ASN A 98 4.41 -2.35 -22.68
N MET A 99 3.13 -2.66 -22.65
CA MET A 99 2.15 -1.87 -23.40
C MET A 99 2.08 -0.43 -22.91
N ALA A 100 2.11 -0.26 -21.59
CA ALA A 100 2.06 1.07 -21.01
C ALA A 100 3.27 1.91 -21.42
N LEU A 101 4.45 1.32 -21.40
CA LEU A 101 5.67 2.04 -21.77
C LEU A 101 5.66 2.45 -23.23
N ILE A 102 5.19 1.57 -24.09
CA ILE A 102 5.10 1.90 -25.52
C ILE A 102 4.10 3.04 -25.73
N PHE A 103 2.96 2.95 -25.09
CA PHE A 103 1.94 3.98 -25.22
C PHE A 103 2.46 5.33 -24.72
N LEU A 104 3.10 5.35 -23.57
CA LEU A 104 3.58 6.61 -22.99
C LEU A 104 4.70 7.21 -23.81
N ALA A 105 5.59 6.39 -24.35
CA ALA A 105 6.68 6.90 -25.19
C ALA A 105 6.10 7.55 -26.44
N SER A 106 5.14 6.90 -27.07
CA SER A 106 4.49 7.44 -28.25
C SER A 106 3.73 8.73 -27.94
N SER A 107 2.99 8.71 -26.85
CA SER A 107 2.15 9.83 -26.45
C SER A 107 2.97 11.07 -26.10
N ARG A 108 4.15 10.86 -25.53
CA ARG A 108 5.02 11.96 -25.10
C ARG A 108 6.03 12.37 -26.16
N GLY A 109 6.08 11.67 -27.27
CA GLY A 109 7.08 11.92 -28.27
C GLY A 109 8.47 11.53 -27.84
N GLU A 110 8.58 10.63 -26.89
CA GLU A 110 9.88 10.18 -26.37
C GLU A 110 10.40 9.02 -27.19
N ASN A 111 11.71 8.91 -27.24
CA ASN A 111 12.35 7.83 -27.95
C ASN A 111 12.79 6.77 -26.96
N GLY A 112 12.05 5.69 -26.97
CA GLY A 112 12.58 4.51 -26.37
C GLY A 112 12.75 4.51 -24.87
N TYR A 113 11.74 4.10 -24.19
CA TYR A 113 11.97 3.60 -22.85
C TYR A 113 12.71 2.29 -22.96
N THR A 114 13.70 2.13 -22.11
CA THR A 114 14.28 0.82 -21.96
C THR A 114 13.78 0.24 -20.66
N LEU A 115 13.41 -1.00 -20.74
CA LEU A 115 12.87 -1.69 -19.58
C LEU A 115 13.94 -2.20 -18.67
N SER A 116 15.12 -2.32 -19.24
CA SER A 116 16.20 -2.82 -18.43
C SER A 116 16.85 -1.71 -17.75
N ARG A 117 17.03 -1.70 -16.95
CA ARG A 117 17.80 -0.84 -16.44
C ARG A 117 18.51 -1.41 -15.57
N GLU A 118 18.89 -1.84 -15.73
CA GLU A 118 19.40 -2.38 -14.98
C GLU A 118 19.65 -2.48 -14.59
#